data_c4fd9fffe27de4c0e9bba0c5f7181093
#
_entry.id   c4fd9fffe27de4c0e9bba0c5f7181093
#
_cell.length_a   1.000
_cell.length_b   1.000
_cell.length_c   1.000
_cell.angle_alpha   90.00
_cell.angle_beta   90.00
_cell.angle_gamma   90.00
#
_symmetry.space_group_name_H-M   'P 1'
#
loop_
_entity.id
_entity.type
_entity.pdbx_description
1 polymer ?
#
loop_
_entity_poly.entity_id
_entity_poly.type
_entity_poly.pdbx_seq_one_letter_code
_entity_poly.pdbx_strand_id
1 'polypeptide(L)'
;MPLLLIGFTSCQNLEPEDPKQSIPGLQLYYNEQLNFSLSYPRILNIKVEDRSVAGAPDVLLNLSYPGNDYPILELSTHAISWLESLKDTMIPGTEGTIKVGGIRAIKFDIAMDDERGIFSKERIIVRNQGKLYAFTGNGETFDEIVDSFRFLSEEESRTEE
;
A
#
# COMPACT_ATOMS: atom_id res chain seq x y z
N MET A 1 36.96 7.50 50.77
CA MET A 1 36.47 8.34 49.66
C MET A 1 35.90 7.42 48.58
N PRO A 2 34.61 7.37 48.38
CA PRO A 2 34.04 6.59 47.25
C PRO A 2 33.87 7.52 46.03
N LEU A 3 34.41 7.07 44.90
CA LEU A 3 34.25 7.68 43.58
C LEU A 3 32.83 7.43 43.04
N LEU A 4 32.09 8.52 42.83
CA LEU A 4 30.78 8.48 42.18
C LEU A 4 30.99 8.40 40.66
N LEU A 5 30.65 7.26 40.05
CA LEU A 5 30.54 7.13 38.57
C LEU A 5 29.19 7.68 38.14
N ILE A 6 29.21 8.85 37.50
CA ILE A 6 28.04 9.43 36.84
C ILE A 6 27.91 8.75 35.47
N GLY A 7 26.91 7.87 35.33
CA GLY A 7 26.54 7.29 34.07
C GLY A 7 25.84 8.34 33.18
N PHE A 8 26.45 8.71 32.06
CA PHE A 8 25.79 9.48 31.01
C PHE A 8 24.85 8.55 30.24
N THR A 9 23.55 8.72 30.44
CA THR A 9 22.52 8.12 29.60
C THR A 9 22.51 8.90 28.29
N SER A 10 23.10 8.33 27.24
CA SER A 10 23.01 8.87 25.88
C SER A 10 21.58 8.67 25.39
N CYS A 11 20.82 9.75 25.33
CA CYS A 11 19.59 9.77 24.52
C CYS A 11 20.00 9.62 23.07
N GLN A 12 19.83 8.43 22.52
CA GLN A 12 19.88 8.26 21.08
C GLN A 12 18.68 8.99 20.49
N ASN A 13 18.94 10.11 19.81
CA ASN A 13 17.98 10.71 18.91
C ASN A 13 17.71 9.66 17.82
N LEU A 14 16.53 9.07 17.85
CA LEU A 14 15.98 8.34 16.70
C LEU A 14 15.72 9.41 15.63
N GLU A 15 16.65 9.54 14.69
CA GLU A 15 16.39 10.27 13.45
C GLU A 15 15.18 9.62 12.79
N PRO A 16 14.21 10.42 12.27
CA PRO A 16 13.10 9.85 11.52
C PRO A 16 13.67 9.05 10.35
N GLU A 17 13.31 7.78 10.25
CA GLU A 17 13.72 6.92 9.15
C GLU A 17 13.32 7.58 7.82
N ASP A 18 14.30 7.84 6.96
CA ASP A 18 14.07 8.35 5.61
C ASP A 18 13.16 7.34 4.87
N PRO A 19 11.95 7.75 4.43
CA PRO A 19 11.02 6.86 3.75
C PRO A 19 11.58 6.25 2.45
N LYS A 20 12.74 6.74 2.00
CA LYS A 20 13.47 6.26 0.81
C LYS A 20 14.56 5.22 1.13
N GLN A 21 14.80 4.86 2.40
CA GLN A 21 15.76 3.81 2.71
C GLN A 21 15.21 2.43 2.29
N SER A 22 15.85 1.84 1.28
CA SER A 22 15.50 0.49 0.82
C SER A 22 15.93 -0.54 1.88
N ILE A 23 14.96 -1.25 2.46
CA ILE A 23 15.23 -2.41 3.30
C ILE A 23 15.87 -3.50 2.44
N PRO A 24 16.96 -4.19 2.90
CA PRO A 24 17.57 -5.28 2.16
C PRO A 24 16.53 -6.34 1.76
N GLY A 25 16.51 -6.71 0.47
CA GLY A 25 15.53 -7.68 -0.07
C GLY A 25 14.20 -7.09 -0.50
N LEU A 26 13.91 -5.83 -0.17
CA LEU A 26 12.75 -5.10 -0.66
C LEU A 26 13.13 -4.09 -1.75
N GLN A 27 12.17 -3.72 -2.54
CA GLN A 27 12.23 -2.67 -3.54
C GLN A 27 11.16 -1.64 -3.25
N LEU A 28 11.49 -0.35 -3.34
CA LEU A 28 10.56 0.75 -3.12
C LEU A 28 9.96 1.18 -4.47
N TYR A 29 8.65 1.29 -4.53
CA TYR A 29 7.92 1.98 -5.58
C TYR A 29 7.40 3.31 -5.05
N TYR A 30 7.57 4.35 -5.84
CA TYR A 30 7.08 5.70 -5.55
C TYR A 30 6.23 6.21 -6.70
N ASN A 31 5.06 6.76 -6.39
CA ASN A 31 4.18 7.43 -7.36
C ASN A 31 4.12 8.93 -7.04
N GLU A 32 4.78 9.74 -7.87
CA GLU A 32 4.88 11.21 -7.68
C GLU A 32 3.53 11.91 -7.87
N GLN A 33 2.71 11.45 -8.82
CA GLN A 33 1.44 12.09 -9.14
C GLN A 33 0.40 11.92 -8.03
N LEU A 34 0.44 10.79 -7.32
CA LEU A 34 -0.50 10.42 -6.27
C LEU A 34 0.13 10.49 -4.87
N ASN A 35 1.39 10.88 -4.77
CA ASN A 35 2.16 11.03 -3.53
C ASN A 35 2.01 9.84 -2.58
N PHE A 36 2.34 8.64 -3.07
CA PHE A 36 2.41 7.46 -2.24
C PHE A 36 3.65 6.62 -2.56
N SER A 37 4.02 5.79 -1.59
CA SER A 37 5.05 4.77 -1.77
C SER A 37 4.59 3.43 -1.18
N LEU A 38 5.19 2.35 -1.67
CA LEU A 38 5.06 1.02 -1.10
C LEU A 38 6.36 0.24 -1.32
N SER A 39 6.65 -0.69 -0.41
CA SER A 39 7.78 -1.60 -0.53
C SER A 39 7.29 -3.00 -0.89
N TYR A 40 8.02 -3.70 -1.75
CA TYR A 40 7.68 -5.04 -2.19
C TYR A 40 8.92 -5.92 -2.37
N PRO A 41 8.82 -7.24 -2.24
CA PRO A 41 9.93 -8.16 -2.46
C PRO A 41 10.51 -8.03 -3.88
N ARG A 42 11.84 -7.99 -4.01
CA ARG A 42 12.54 -7.87 -5.30
C ARG A 42 12.27 -9.00 -6.28
N ILE A 43 11.79 -10.14 -5.78
CA ILE A 43 11.41 -11.29 -6.62
C ILE A 43 10.15 -11.01 -7.43
N LEU A 44 9.33 -10.03 -7.05
CA LEU A 44 8.10 -9.70 -7.74
C LEU A 44 8.35 -8.77 -8.92
N ASN A 45 7.62 -9.00 -9.99
CA ASN A 45 7.50 -8.07 -11.09
C ASN A 45 6.42 -7.03 -10.78
N ILE A 46 6.72 -5.77 -11.04
CA ILE A 46 5.77 -4.69 -10.97
C ILE A 46 5.33 -4.27 -12.38
N LYS A 47 4.02 -4.18 -12.59
CA LYS A 47 3.43 -3.60 -13.80
C LYS A 47 2.56 -2.44 -13.39
N VAL A 48 2.83 -1.26 -13.92
CA VAL A 48 2.08 -0.04 -13.65
C VAL A 48 1.45 0.44 -14.96
N GLU A 49 0.17 0.70 -14.92
CA GLU A 49 -0.61 1.27 -16.00
C GLU A 49 -1.13 2.64 -15.55
N ASP A 50 -0.70 3.69 -16.23
CA ASP A 50 -1.24 5.03 -16.05
C ASP A 50 -2.57 5.13 -16.80
N ARG A 51 -3.66 5.32 -16.07
CA ARG A 51 -5.02 5.47 -16.59
C ARG A 51 -5.54 6.89 -16.45
N SER A 52 -4.64 7.83 -16.21
CA SER A 52 -4.97 9.24 -16.01
C SER A 52 -5.76 9.83 -17.19
N VAL A 53 -6.86 10.51 -16.90
CA VAL A 53 -7.72 11.16 -17.90
C VAL A 53 -7.91 12.63 -17.51
N ALA A 54 -7.70 13.53 -18.47
CA ALA A 54 -7.95 14.97 -18.32
C ALA A 54 -7.28 15.61 -17.09
N GLY A 55 -6.05 15.17 -16.76
CA GLY A 55 -5.29 15.69 -15.63
C GLY A 55 -5.70 15.14 -14.25
N ALA A 56 -6.63 14.20 -14.21
CA ALA A 56 -6.94 13.45 -12.99
C ALA A 56 -6.05 12.20 -12.91
N PRO A 57 -5.06 12.13 -12.00
CA PRO A 57 -4.17 10.98 -11.89
C PRO A 57 -4.98 9.73 -11.53
N ASP A 58 -4.74 8.63 -12.27
CA ASP A 58 -5.32 7.32 -12.02
C ASP A 58 -4.30 6.23 -12.36
N VAL A 59 -4.19 5.21 -11.52
CA VAL A 59 -3.20 4.15 -11.67
C VAL A 59 -3.80 2.78 -11.42
N LEU A 60 -3.34 1.79 -12.18
CA LEU A 60 -3.48 0.38 -11.89
C LEU A 60 -2.08 -0.21 -11.74
N LEU A 61 -1.77 -0.75 -10.57
CA LEU A 61 -0.49 -1.37 -10.25
C LEU A 61 -0.71 -2.84 -9.89
N ASN A 62 0.01 -3.72 -10.55
CA ASN A 62 -0.01 -5.15 -10.30
C ASN A 62 1.38 -5.65 -9.87
N LEU A 63 1.43 -6.44 -8.81
CA LEU A 63 2.62 -7.17 -8.36
C LEU A 63 2.38 -8.66 -8.53
N SER A 64 3.25 -9.35 -9.27
CA SER A 64 3.12 -10.79 -9.56
C SER A 64 4.48 -11.49 -9.49
N TYR A 65 4.47 -12.79 -9.23
CA TYR A 65 5.66 -13.61 -9.40
C TYR A 65 6.04 -13.73 -10.88
N PRO A 66 7.33 -13.84 -11.23
CA PRO A 66 7.76 -14.08 -12.59
C PRO A 66 7.06 -15.28 -13.21
N GLY A 67 6.51 -15.11 -14.43
CA GLY A 67 5.78 -16.17 -15.14
C GLY A 67 4.37 -16.45 -14.62
N ASN A 68 3.85 -15.67 -13.68
CA ASN A 68 2.47 -15.76 -13.19
C ASN A 68 1.67 -14.55 -13.68
N ASP A 69 0.61 -14.79 -14.41
CA ASP A 69 -0.29 -13.74 -14.94
C ASP A 69 -1.26 -13.20 -13.86
N TYR A 70 -1.40 -13.91 -12.74
CA TYR A 70 -2.27 -13.49 -11.65
C TYR A 70 -1.51 -12.69 -10.59
N PRO A 71 -1.90 -11.42 -10.34
CA PRO A 71 -1.23 -10.62 -9.34
C PRO A 71 -1.52 -11.13 -7.92
N ILE A 72 -0.50 -11.07 -7.06
CA ILE A 72 -0.64 -11.26 -5.62
C ILE A 72 -1.19 -10.01 -4.95
N LEU A 73 -0.93 -8.84 -5.56
CA LEU A 73 -1.51 -7.57 -5.18
C LEU A 73 -1.86 -6.78 -6.42
N GLU A 74 -3.09 -6.27 -6.45
CA GLU A 74 -3.56 -5.24 -7.35
C GLU A 74 -3.87 -3.99 -6.53
N LEU A 75 -3.30 -2.85 -6.88
CA LEU A 75 -3.66 -1.53 -6.37
C LEU A 75 -4.28 -0.73 -7.49
N SER A 76 -5.52 -0.31 -7.32
CA SER A 76 -6.22 0.56 -8.25
C SER A 76 -6.74 1.81 -7.57
N THR A 77 -6.69 2.95 -8.26
CA THR A 77 -7.28 4.20 -7.78
C THR A 77 -8.60 4.48 -8.48
N HIS A 78 -9.52 5.14 -7.78
CA HIS A 78 -10.86 5.42 -8.28
C HIS A 78 -11.39 6.75 -7.76
N ALA A 79 -12.36 7.33 -8.45
CA ALA A 79 -13.16 8.42 -7.90
C ALA A 79 -14.02 7.92 -6.71
N ILE A 80 -14.36 8.82 -5.78
CA ILE A 80 -15.16 8.49 -4.59
C ILE A 80 -16.52 7.85 -4.94
N SER A 81 -17.11 8.24 -6.07
CA SER A 81 -18.38 7.68 -6.55
C SER A 81 -18.35 6.19 -6.84
N TRP A 82 -17.16 5.58 -6.96
CA TRP A 82 -17.00 4.15 -7.22
C TRP A 82 -17.07 3.28 -5.97
N LEU A 83 -17.20 3.86 -4.77
CA LEU A 83 -17.17 3.10 -3.52
C LEU A 83 -18.17 1.95 -3.47
N GLU A 84 -19.41 2.20 -3.87
CA GLU A 84 -20.46 1.16 -3.86
C GLU A 84 -20.15 0.07 -4.89
N SER A 85 -19.73 0.43 -6.10
CA SER A 85 -19.33 -0.55 -7.13
C SER A 85 -18.15 -1.43 -6.67
N LEU A 86 -17.21 -0.88 -5.90
CA LEU A 86 -16.10 -1.65 -5.35
C LEU A 86 -16.55 -2.66 -4.28
N LYS A 87 -17.74 -2.46 -3.69
CA LYS A 87 -18.36 -3.34 -2.70
C LYS A 87 -19.32 -4.38 -3.30
N ASP A 88 -19.67 -4.27 -4.59
CA ASP A 88 -20.69 -5.13 -5.22
C ASP A 88 -20.40 -6.63 -5.09
N THR A 89 -19.13 -7.01 -5.04
CA THR A 89 -18.69 -8.41 -4.89
C THR A 89 -18.33 -8.80 -3.46
N MET A 90 -18.64 -7.96 -2.48
CA MET A 90 -18.36 -8.22 -1.07
C MET A 90 -19.10 -9.45 -0.56
N ILE A 91 -18.38 -10.31 0.15
CA ILE A 91 -18.97 -11.43 0.88
C ILE A 91 -19.60 -10.89 2.17
N PRO A 92 -20.91 -11.06 2.37
CA PRO A 92 -21.59 -10.54 3.54
C PRO A 92 -20.97 -11.04 4.86
N GLY A 93 -20.82 -10.13 5.83
CA GLY A 93 -20.31 -10.45 7.16
C GLY A 93 -18.78 -10.47 7.29
N THR A 94 -18.04 -10.14 6.21
CA THR A 94 -16.56 -10.08 6.25
C THR A 94 -16.01 -8.66 6.44
N GLU A 95 -16.88 -7.65 6.48
CA GLU A 95 -16.47 -6.24 6.60
C GLU A 95 -15.77 -5.96 7.94
N GLY A 96 -14.63 -5.31 7.89
CA GLY A 96 -13.84 -4.86 9.03
C GLY A 96 -13.15 -3.53 8.77
N THR A 97 -12.34 -3.09 9.72
CA THR A 97 -11.54 -1.87 9.58
C THR A 97 -10.10 -2.11 9.96
N ILE A 98 -9.20 -1.51 9.19
CA ILE A 98 -7.76 -1.48 9.44
C ILE A 98 -7.21 -0.06 9.24
N LYS A 99 -5.90 0.12 9.38
CA LYS A 99 -5.21 1.35 8.97
C LYS A 99 -4.26 1.05 7.83
N VAL A 100 -4.26 1.91 6.81
CA VAL A 100 -3.32 1.87 5.68
C VAL A 100 -2.70 3.25 5.55
N GLY A 101 -1.37 3.32 5.59
CA GLY A 101 -0.67 4.62 5.59
C GLY A 101 -1.11 5.55 6.72
N GLY A 102 -1.48 5.00 7.88
CA GLY A 102 -2.01 5.76 9.03
C GLY A 102 -3.49 6.15 8.93
N ILE A 103 -4.16 5.94 7.80
CA ILE A 103 -5.56 6.32 7.55
C ILE A 103 -6.48 5.10 7.76
N ARG A 104 -7.65 5.33 8.34
CA ARG A 104 -8.68 4.29 8.49
C ARG A 104 -9.17 3.81 7.12
N ALA A 105 -9.13 2.51 6.91
CA ALA A 105 -9.58 1.81 5.71
C ALA A 105 -10.65 0.78 6.07
N ILE A 106 -11.51 0.47 5.12
CA ILE A 106 -12.42 -0.68 5.20
C ILE A 106 -11.76 -1.89 4.52
N LYS A 107 -11.98 -3.06 5.08
CA LYS A 107 -11.53 -4.32 4.48
C LYS A 107 -12.67 -5.32 4.47
N PHE A 108 -12.71 -6.16 3.46
CA PHE A 108 -13.70 -7.23 3.31
C PHE A 108 -13.21 -8.24 2.28
N ASP A 109 -13.80 -9.44 2.31
CA ASP A 109 -13.55 -10.44 1.29
C ASP A 109 -14.48 -10.22 0.09
N ILE A 110 -13.95 -10.47 -1.11
CA ILE A 110 -14.70 -10.45 -2.35
C ILE A 110 -14.70 -11.85 -2.98
N ALA A 111 -15.82 -12.20 -3.59
CA ALA A 111 -15.91 -13.40 -4.41
C ALA A 111 -15.33 -13.13 -5.80
N MET A 112 -14.46 -14.01 -6.24
CA MET A 112 -13.87 -14.02 -7.57
C MET A 112 -14.28 -15.29 -8.30
N ASP A 113 -14.57 -15.18 -9.58
CA ASP A 113 -14.86 -16.32 -10.45
C ASP A 113 -14.07 -16.13 -11.75
N ASP A 114 -13.13 -17.03 -12.00
CA ASP A 114 -12.34 -17.05 -13.22
C ASP A 114 -12.05 -18.50 -13.66
N GLU A 115 -11.20 -18.68 -14.64
CA GLU A 115 -10.84 -20.02 -15.17
C GLU A 115 -10.25 -20.98 -14.11
N ARG A 116 -9.81 -20.48 -12.95
CA ARG A 116 -9.34 -21.28 -11.80
C ARG A 116 -10.49 -21.75 -10.90
N GLY A 117 -11.71 -21.25 -11.13
CA GLY A 117 -12.89 -21.52 -10.31
C GLY A 117 -13.27 -20.38 -9.38
N ILE A 118 -14.14 -20.68 -8.41
CA ILE A 118 -14.61 -19.69 -7.42
C ILE A 118 -13.64 -19.66 -6.23
N PHE A 119 -13.17 -18.48 -5.89
CA PHE A 119 -12.28 -18.24 -4.74
C PHE A 119 -12.53 -16.85 -4.15
N SER A 120 -11.94 -16.55 -2.99
CA SER A 120 -12.02 -15.22 -2.38
C SER A 120 -10.66 -14.52 -2.41
N LYS A 121 -10.72 -13.18 -2.45
CA LYS A 121 -9.61 -12.28 -2.17
C LYS A 121 -10.04 -11.26 -1.14
N GLU A 122 -9.09 -10.74 -0.39
CA GLU A 122 -9.31 -9.57 0.45
C GLU A 122 -9.28 -8.31 -0.38
N ARG A 123 -10.20 -7.37 -0.10
CA ARG A 123 -10.19 -6.01 -0.64
C ARG A 123 -10.11 -5.01 0.48
N ILE A 124 -9.18 -4.09 0.37
CA ILE A 124 -8.96 -3.01 1.32
C ILE A 124 -9.14 -1.70 0.57
N ILE A 125 -10.01 -0.82 1.08
CA ILE A 125 -10.26 0.48 0.46
C ILE A 125 -9.94 1.57 1.46
N VAL A 126 -9.00 2.43 1.11
CA VAL A 126 -8.66 3.64 1.86
C VAL A 126 -9.02 4.87 1.05
N ARG A 127 -9.59 5.88 1.72
CA ARG A 127 -9.90 7.17 1.11
C ARG A 127 -8.87 8.20 1.52
N ASN A 128 -8.23 8.83 0.54
CA ASN A 128 -7.29 9.92 0.76
C ASN A 128 -7.42 10.98 -0.33
N GLN A 129 -7.43 12.27 0.05
CA GLN A 129 -7.43 13.43 -0.87
C GLN A 129 -8.45 13.32 -2.03
N GLY A 130 -9.67 12.89 -1.72
CA GLY A 130 -10.74 12.80 -2.72
C GLY A 130 -10.68 11.60 -3.65
N LYS A 131 -9.77 10.64 -3.41
CA LYS A 131 -9.63 9.39 -4.16
C LYS A 131 -9.82 8.17 -3.27
N LEU A 132 -10.21 7.07 -3.89
CA LEU A 132 -10.18 5.72 -3.31
C LEU A 132 -8.94 4.99 -3.82
N TYR A 133 -8.28 4.30 -2.92
CA TYR A 133 -7.19 3.37 -3.21
C TYR A 133 -7.68 1.98 -2.80
N ALA A 134 -7.86 1.10 -3.78
CA ALA A 134 -8.35 -0.25 -3.57
C ALA A 134 -7.21 -1.25 -3.75
N PHE A 135 -6.86 -1.95 -2.69
CA PHE A 135 -5.91 -3.06 -2.70
C PHE A 135 -6.70 -4.35 -2.77
N THR A 136 -6.33 -5.23 -3.68
CA THR A 136 -6.96 -6.54 -3.84
C THR A 136 -5.88 -7.62 -3.87
N GLY A 137 -6.00 -8.61 -3.01
CA GLY A 137 -5.03 -9.70 -2.93
C GLY A 137 -5.32 -10.60 -1.74
N ASN A 138 -4.38 -11.44 -1.38
CA ASN A 138 -4.43 -12.26 -0.17
C ASN A 138 -3.04 -12.83 0.17
N GLY A 139 -2.92 -13.27 1.43
CA GLY A 139 -1.73 -13.94 1.95
C GLY A 139 -0.71 -12.97 2.54
N GLU A 140 0.29 -13.56 3.19
CA GLU A 140 1.28 -12.84 4.01
C GLU A 140 2.03 -11.75 3.22
N THR A 141 2.48 -12.05 2.01
CA THR A 141 3.17 -11.07 1.16
C THR A 141 2.28 -9.89 0.77
N PHE A 142 0.98 -10.13 0.52
CA PHE A 142 0.01 -9.06 0.30
C PHE A 142 -0.10 -8.16 1.52
N ASP A 143 -0.25 -8.75 2.71
CA ASP A 143 -0.37 -8.01 3.97
C ASP A 143 0.88 -7.16 4.23
N GLU A 144 2.08 -7.73 4.07
CA GLU A 144 3.36 -7.02 4.22
C GLU A 144 3.47 -5.80 3.28
N ILE A 145 3.04 -5.93 2.02
CA ILE A 145 3.08 -4.84 1.06
C ILE A 145 2.09 -3.74 1.45
N VAL A 146 0.86 -4.11 1.83
CA VAL A 146 -0.16 -3.15 2.30
C VAL A 146 0.30 -2.41 3.56
N ASP A 147 0.95 -3.12 4.50
CA ASP A 147 1.49 -2.53 5.72
C ASP A 147 2.65 -1.56 5.44
N SER A 148 3.37 -1.75 4.35
CA SER A 148 4.45 -0.86 3.92
C SER A 148 3.95 0.41 3.22
N PHE A 149 2.69 0.45 2.80
CA PHE A 149 2.13 1.57 2.06
C PHE A 149 2.11 2.86 2.89
N ARG A 150 2.51 3.97 2.27
CA ARG A 150 2.53 5.29 2.90
C ARG A 150 2.00 6.34 1.93
N PHE A 151 1.16 7.24 2.44
CA PHE A 151 0.90 8.50 1.78
C PHE A 151 2.00 9.49 2.18
N LEU A 152 2.58 10.17 1.20
CA LEU A 152 3.66 11.12 1.40
C LEU A 152 3.08 12.52 1.56
N SER A 153 3.67 13.33 2.45
CA SER A 153 3.31 14.72 2.59
C SER A 153 3.89 15.55 1.42
N GLU A 154 3.27 16.69 1.11
CA GLU A 154 3.79 17.61 0.08
C GLU A 154 5.20 18.13 0.39
N GLU A 155 5.62 18.12 1.65
CA GLU A 155 6.96 18.52 2.08
C GLU A 155 8.02 17.46 1.74
N GLU A 156 7.67 16.18 1.79
CA GLU A 156 8.56 15.07 1.46
C GLU A 156 8.83 14.97 -0.05
N SER A 157 7.90 15.46 -0.88
CA SER A 157 8.04 15.47 -2.34
C SER A 157 8.92 16.61 -2.89
N ARG A 158 9.20 17.65 -2.09
CA ARG A 158 9.96 18.84 -2.52
C ARG A 158 11.46 18.81 -2.23
N THR A 159 11.99 17.78 -1.62
CA THR A 159 13.40 17.72 -1.19
C THR A 159 14.36 17.30 -2.31
N GLU A 160 13.92 17.25 -3.57
CA GLU A 160 14.73 16.88 -4.75
C GLU A 160 14.76 17.93 -5.85
N GLU A 161 15.05 19.21 -5.50
CA GLU A 161 15.58 20.17 -6.45
C GLU A 161 16.95 20.72 -6.02
#